data_7dfdd44fb9b79dbe554ebcebd131c8b6
#
_entry.id   7dfdd44fb9b79dbe554ebcebd131c8b6
#
_cell.length_a   1.000
_cell.length_b   1.000
_cell.length_c   1.000
_cell.angle_alpha   90.00
_cell.angle_beta   90.00
_cell.angle_gamma   90.00
#
_symmetry.space_group_name_H-M   'P 1'
#
loop_
_entity.id
_entity.type
_entity.pdbx_description
1 polymer ?
#
loop_
_entity_poly.entity_id
_entity_poly.type
_entity_poly.pdbx_seq_one_letter_code
_entity_poly.pdbx_strand_id
1 'polypeptide(L)'
;MPRRVTSLAAPHASLAALCFLALAAVALPSALALECDEAMTGFHDNDIKSQAWQDIAHANVQAVRDAVADDPCYAMMRAGDGRGPLFWAHEFYNQEIIDVLVHHGADRAARDRGGKRPDQMIRAPPMTFEAPPADDEEEYEYGADDDDDDVYVTKSSPHDEM
;
A
#
# COMPACT_ATOMS: atom_id res chain seq x y z
N MET A 1 -79.40 -53.96 15.58
CA MET A 1 -79.07 -52.66 14.99
C MET A 1 -77.64 -52.28 15.42
N PRO A 2 -76.66 -52.35 14.58
CA PRO A 2 -75.31 -52.00 14.93
C PRO A 2 -75.06 -50.50 14.70
N ARG A 3 -74.46 -49.87 15.69
CA ARG A 3 -74.00 -48.44 15.62
C ARG A 3 -72.72 -48.35 14.83
N ARG A 4 -72.69 -47.52 13.81
CA ARG A 4 -71.48 -47.20 13.08
C ARG A 4 -70.66 -46.19 13.92
N VAL A 5 -69.42 -46.54 14.20
CA VAL A 5 -68.43 -45.70 14.81
C VAL A 5 -67.65 -45.02 13.62
N THR A 6 -67.86 -43.71 13.43
CA THR A 6 -67.09 -42.92 12.49
C THR A 6 -65.80 -42.54 13.15
N SER A 7 -64.69 -43.09 12.65
CA SER A 7 -63.32 -42.71 13.01
C SER A 7 -62.96 -41.38 12.33
N LEU A 8 -62.73 -40.31 13.10
CA LEU A 8 -62.12 -39.07 12.63
C LEU A 8 -60.61 -39.31 12.54
N ALA A 9 -60.10 -39.41 11.30
CA ALA A 9 -58.67 -39.32 11.07
C ALA A 9 -58.22 -37.89 11.10
N ALA A 10 -57.38 -37.52 12.05
CA ALA A 10 -56.72 -36.22 12.11
C ALA A 10 -55.59 -36.15 11.03
N PRO A 11 -55.44 -35.05 10.32
CA PRO A 11 -54.29 -34.90 9.39
C PRO A 11 -53.02 -34.63 10.19
N HIS A 12 -52.09 -35.54 10.17
CA HIS A 12 -50.73 -35.31 10.62
C HIS A 12 -50.07 -34.28 9.68
N ALA A 13 -50.11 -33.00 10.02
CA ALA A 13 -49.31 -31.98 9.39
C ALA A 13 -47.85 -32.29 9.62
N SER A 14 -47.15 -32.58 8.54
CA SER A 14 -45.74 -32.96 8.54
C SER A 14 -44.89 -31.77 9.03
N LEU A 15 -44.26 -31.94 10.19
CA LEU A 15 -43.29 -31.02 10.78
C LEU A 15 -42.04 -30.82 9.91
N ALA A 16 -41.94 -31.54 8.78
CA ALA A 16 -40.82 -31.42 7.84
C ALA A 16 -40.87 -30.15 6.95
N ALA A 17 -42.02 -29.52 6.82
CA ALA A 17 -42.15 -28.32 5.96
C ALA A 17 -41.70 -26.98 6.62
N LEU A 18 -41.49 -26.98 7.92
CA LEU A 18 -41.09 -25.77 8.65
C LEU A 18 -39.57 -25.61 8.78
N CYS A 19 -38.75 -26.62 8.48
CA CYS A 19 -37.30 -26.53 8.51
C CYS A 19 -36.68 -25.94 7.25
N PHE A 20 -37.40 -25.85 6.12
CA PHE A 20 -36.86 -25.33 4.85
C PHE A 20 -36.98 -23.81 4.71
N LEU A 21 -37.69 -23.10 5.56
CA LEU A 21 -37.88 -21.66 5.50
C LEU A 21 -36.93 -20.86 6.38
N ALA A 22 -36.13 -21.52 7.22
CA ALA A 22 -35.17 -20.85 8.12
C ALA A 22 -33.73 -20.77 7.57
N LEU A 23 -33.45 -21.33 6.39
CA LEU A 23 -32.10 -21.31 5.78
C LEU A 23 -31.94 -20.25 4.69
N ALA A 24 -32.95 -19.37 4.50
CA ALA A 24 -32.82 -18.26 3.57
C ALA A 24 -32.51 -16.98 4.32
N ALA A 25 -31.31 -16.49 4.09
CA ALA A 25 -30.82 -15.14 4.41
C ALA A 25 -30.04 -14.96 5.73
N VAL A 26 -29.00 -15.74 5.94
CA VAL A 26 -27.75 -15.10 6.35
C VAL A 26 -26.98 -14.82 5.04
N ALA A 27 -27.46 -13.85 4.29
CA ALA A 27 -26.60 -13.10 3.39
C ALA A 27 -25.59 -12.40 4.32
N LEU A 28 -24.43 -13.05 4.53
CA LEU A 28 -23.28 -12.36 5.08
C LEU A 28 -23.15 -11.07 4.26
N PRO A 29 -23.08 -9.90 4.91
CA PRO A 29 -22.76 -8.68 4.16
C PRO A 29 -21.51 -9.03 3.39
N SER A 30 -21.59 -8.95 2.07
CA SER A 30 -20.41 -9.00 1.21
C SER A 30 -19.42 -8.04 1.88
N ALA A 31 -18.30 -8.57 2.38
CA ALA A 31 -17.23 -7.72 2.89
C ALA A 31 -17.07 -6.67 1.79
N LEU A 32 -17.29 -5.40 2.13
CA LEU A 32 -17.09 -4.28 1.23
C LEU A 32 -15.65 -4.47 0.75
N ALA A 33 -15.49 -4.98 -0.47
CA ALA A 33 -14.18 -5.08 -1.07
C ALA A 33 -13.66 -3.65 -1.12
N LEU A 34 -12.54 -3.40 -0.46
CA LEU A 34 -11.89 -2.11 -0.50
C LEU A 34 -11.44 -1.89 -1.95
N GLU A 35 -12.14 -0.99 -2.67
CA GLU A 35 -11.78 -0.61 -4.03
C GLU A 35 -10.69 0.47 -3.94
N CYS A 36 -9.46 0.07 -4.20
CA CYS A 36 -8.34 0.99 -4.22
C CYS A 36 -8.16 1.62 -5.60
N ASP A 37 -7.85 2.92 -5.61
CA ASP A 37 -7.57 3.67 -6.83
C ASP A 37 -6.41 3.01 -7.63
N GLU A 38 -6.52 3.07 -8.96
CA GLU A 38 -5.45 2.64 -9.88
C GLU A 38 -4.15 3.42 -9.64
N ALA A 39 -4.23 4.67 -9.18
CA ALA A 39 -3.06 5.45 -8.77
C ALA A 39 -2.23 4.75 -7.68
N MET A 40 -2.88 3.99 -6.80
CA MET A 40 -2.23 3.21 -5.74
C MET A 40 -1.84 1.81 -6.22
N THR A 41 -2.72 1.10 -6.88
CA THR A 41 -2.55 -0.31 -7.24
C THR A 41 -1.94 -0.53 -8.62
N GLY A 42 -1.98 0.47 -9.49
CA GLY A 42 -1.36 0.43 -10.82
C GLY A 42 0.17 0.38 -10.77
N PHE A 43 0.78 -0.35 -11.70
CA PHE A 43 2.23 -0.56 -11.76
C PHE A 43 2.96 0.64 -12.37
N HIS A 44 2.97 1.74 -11.64
CA HIS A 44 3.71 2.97 -11.97
C HIS A 44 4.26 3.59 -10.69
N ASP A 45 5.27 4.43 -10.84
CA ASP A 45 5.89 5.14 -9.72
C ASP A 45 5.25 6.53 -9.55
N ASN A 46 5.19 6.98 -8.30
CA ASN A 46 4.79 8.33 -7.92
C ASN A 46 5.43 8.71 -6.58
N ASP A 47 5.25 9.96 -6.16
CA ASP A 47 5.88 10.49 -4.94
C ASP A 47 5.42 9.74 -3.67
N ILE A 48 4.15 9.32 -3.61
CA ILE A 48 3.61 8.56 -2.46
C ILE A 48 4.33 7.23 -2.33
N LYS A 49 4.54 6.52 -3.44
CA LYS A 49 5.23 5.23 -3.45
C LYS A 49 6.71 5.36 -3.14
N SER A 50 7.33 6.46 -3.61
CA SER A 50 8.72 6.78 -3.31
C SER A 50 8.90 7.08 -1.81
N GLN A 51 7.99 7.85 -1.22
CA GLN A 51 8.00 8.12 0.21
C GLN A 51 7.78 6.85 1.03
N ALA A 52 6.82 6.02 0.64
CA ALA A 52 6.56 4.73 1.30
C ALA A 52 7.78 3.81 1.30
N TRP A 53 8.51 3.77 0.18
CA TRP A 53 9.75 3.01 0.10
C TRP A 53 10.80 3.55 1.08
N GLN A 54 10.97 4.88 1.15
CA GLN A 54 11.91 5.52 2.08
C GLN A 54 11.56 5.21 3.54
N ASP A 55 10.30 5.37 3.92
CA ASP A 55 9.85 5.10 5.29
C ASP A 55 10.13 3.65 5.70
N ILE A 56 9.89 2.72 4.80
CA ILE A 56 10.14 1.29 5.05
C ILE A 56 11.63 0.99 5.08
N ALA A 57 12.43 1.56 4.16
CA ALA A 57 13.87 1.38 4.11
C ALA A 57 14.58 1.90 5.38
N HIS A 58 14.06 2.98 5.97
CA HIS A 58 14.56 3.55 7.22
C HIS A 58 13.91 2.97 8.48
N ALA A 59 13.09 1.93 8.34
CA ALA A 59 12.37 1.29 9.44
C ALA A 59 11.46 2.26 10.23
N ASN A 60 10.87 3.26 9.55
CA ASN A 60 9.96 4.23 10.16
C ASN A 60 8.57 3.61 10.37
N VAL A 61 8.47 2.75 11.39
CA VAL A 61 7.25 1.99 11.70
C VAL A 61 6.06 2.92 11.95
N GLN A 62 6.29 4.06 12.61
CA GLN A 62 5.20 4.99 12.94
C GLN A 62 4.61 5.63 11.67
N ALA A 63 5.44 6.07 10.73
CA ALA A 63 4.96 6.62 9.46
C ALA A 63 4.12 5.59 8.68
N VAL A 64 4.54 4.31 8.68
CA VAL A 64 3.77 3.24 8.03
C VAL A 64 2.44 3.00 8.74
N ARG A 65 2.40 3.02 10.08
CA ARG A 65 1.15 2.88 10.86
C ARG A 65 0.17 4.02 10.55
N ASP A 66 0.66 5.24 10.52
CA ASP A 66 -0.16 6.41 10.24
C ASP A 66 -0.69 6.36 8.79
N ALA A 67 0.17 6.01 7.82
CA ALA A 67 -0.22 5.90 6.43
C ALA A 67 -1.29 4.84 6.15
N VAL A 68 -1.20 3.66 6.78
CA VAL A 68 -2.24 2.62 6.61
C VAL A 68 -3.52 2.93 7.38
N ALA A 69 -3.46 3.76 8.43
CA ALA A 69 -4.63 4.23 9.14
C ALA A 69 -5.38 5.30 8.34
N ASP A 70 -4.64 6.18 7.66
CA ASP A 70 -5.21 7.23 6.80
C ASP A 70 -5.77 6.66 5.50
N ASP A 71 -5.05 5.73 4.86
CA ASP A 71 -5.48 5.05 3.64
C ASP A 71 -5.14 3.56 3.68
N PRO A 72 -6.13 2.68 3.89
CA PRO A 72 -5.91 1.22 3.87
C PRO A 72 -5.34 0.71 2.53
N CYS A 73 -5.52 1.44 1.43
CA CYS A 73 -4.95 1.09 0.12
C CYS A 73 -3.43 1.21 0.08
N TYR A 74 -2.82 1.91 1.04
CA TYR A 74 -1.37 1.97 1.21
C TYR A 74 -0.74 0.57 1.27
N ALA A 75 -1.34 -0.37 2.01
CA ALA A 75 -0.82 -1.73 2.14
C ALA A 75 -0.83 -2.53 0.83
N MET A 76 -1.66 -2.11 -0.15
CA MET A 76 -1.87 -2.79 -1.43
C MET A 76 -1.22 -2.06 -2.61
N MET A 77 -0.55 -0.92 -2.38
CA MET A 77 0.05 -0.16 -3.47
C MET A 77 1.13 -0.96 -4.21
N ARG A 78 1.36 -0.60 -5.49
CA ARG A 78 2.31 -1.28 -6.38
C ARG A 78 3.14 -0.25 -7.16
N ALA A 79 4.45 -0.37 -7.08
CA ALA A 79 5.40 0.43 -7.84
C ALA A 79 5.54 -0.06 -9.29
N GLY A 80 6.34 0.66 -10.08
CA GLY A 80 6.58 0.36 -11.48
C GLY A 80 7.12 -1.04 -11.77
N ASP A 81 7.86 -1.63 -10.87
CA ASP A 81 8.37 -3.00 -10.95
C ASP A 81 7.39 -4.08 -10.42
N GLY A 82 6.21 -3.66 -9.95
CA GLY A 82 5.19 -4.52 -9.36
C GLY A 82 5.41 -4.85 -7.89
N ARG A 83 6.45 -4.30 -7.25
CA ARG A 83 6.65 -4.42 -5.81
C ARG A 83 5.78 -3.40 -5.07
N GLY A 84 5.59 -3.63 -3.80
CA GLY A 84 4.87 -2.73 -2.92
C GLY A 84 5.41 -2.79 -1.50
N PRO A 85 4.76 -2.14 -0.54
CA PRO A 85 5.23 -2.03 0.83
C PRO A 85 5.67 -3.34 1.47
N LEU A 86 4.89 -4.41 1.27
CA LEU A 86 5.23 -5.71 1.84
C LEU A 86 6.51 -6.31 1.25
N PHE A 87 6.80 -6.07 -0.04
CA PHE A 87 8.06 -6.51 -0.66
C PHE A 87 9.25 -5.78 -0.06
N TRP A 88 9.15 -4.46 0.09
CA TRP A 88 10.20 -3.64 0.68
C TRP A 88 10.42 -3.98 2.14
N ALA A 89 9.37 -4.22 2.92
CA ALA A 89 9.49 -4.63 4.31
C ALA A 89 10.21 -5.98 4.46
N HIS A 90 10.01 -6.92 3.53
CA HIS A 90 10.78 -8.16 3.48
C HIS A 90 12.23 -7.94 3.04
N GLU A 91 12.48 -7.05 2.07
CA GLU A 91 13.82 -6.71 1.59
C GLU A 91 14.68 -6.11 2.70
N PHE A 92 14.13 -5.17 3.48
CA PHE A 92 14.82 -4.53 4.60
C PHE A 92 14.66 -5.24 5.94
N TYR A 93 14.05 -6.42 5.96
CA TYR A 93 13.95 -7.25 7.18
C TYR A 93 13.17 -6.63 8.33
N ASN A 94 12.23 -5.78 8.07
CA ASN A 94 11.45 -5.11 9.09
C ASN A 94 10.19 -5.90 9.46
N GLN A 95 10.33 -6.81 10.46
CA GLN A 95 9.23 -7.68 10.88
C GLN A 95 8.03 -6.89 11.40
N GLU A 96 8.26 -5.79 12.11
CA GLU A 96 7.16 -4.99 12.66
C GLU A 96 6.34 -4.33 11.54
N ILE A 97 6.98 -3.80 10.50
CA ILE A 97 6.29 -3.26 9.32
C ILE A 97 5.56 -4.38 8.55
N ILE A 98 6.17 -5.57 8.42
CA ILE A 98 5.50 -6.74 7.80
C ILE A 98 4.19 -7.04 8.53
N ASP A 99 4.21 -7.10 9.86
CA ASP A 99 3.03 -7.42 10.65
C ASP A 99 1.93 -6.33 10.52
N VAL A 100 2.33 -5.06 10.52
CA VAL A 100 1.41 -3.93 10.29
C VAL A 100 0.75 -4.05 8.92
N LEU A 101 1.53 -4.21 7.86
CA LEU A 101 1.01 -4.27 6.49
C LEU A 101 0.09 -5.47 6.27
N VAL A 102 0.45 -6.64 6.81
CA VAL A 102 -0.38 -7.84 6.71
C VAL A 102 -1.69 -7.68 7.48
N HIS A 103 -1.65 -7.05 8.66
CA HIS A 103 -2.87 -6.74 9.42
C HIS A 103 -3.83 -5.84 8.63
N HIS A 104 -3.29 -4.94 7.80
CA HIS A 104 -4.05 -4.03 6.94
C HIS A 104 -4.32 -4.58 5.52
N GLY A 105 -4.15 -5.88 5.30
CA GLY A 105 -4.61 -6.56 4.10
C GLY A 105 -3.57 -6.69 2.98
N ALA A 106 -2.29 -6.44 3.24
CA ALA A 106 -1.24 -6.71 2.25
C ALA A 106 -1.23 -8.19 1.84
N ASP A 107 -1.22 -8.45 0.54
CA ASP A 107 -1.25 -9.80 -0.01
C ASP A 107 0.14 -10.46 0.02
N ARG A 108 0.29 -11.45 0.89
CA ARG A 108 1.52 -12.27 1.00
C ARG A 108 1.81 -13.10 -0.25
N ALA A 109 0.80 -13.38 -1.06
CA ALA A 109 0.94 -14.16 -2.30
C ALA A 109 1.16 -13.28 -3.53
N ALA A 110 1.13 -11.96 -3.37
CA ALA A 110 1.36 -11.01 -4.44
C ALA A 110 2.67 -11.30 -5.17
N ARG A 111 2.72 -11.01 -6.48
CA ARG A 111 3.92 -11.20 -7.29
C ARG A 111 4.35 -9.88 -7.93
N ASP A 112 5.66 -9.66 -7.96
CA ASP A 112 6.27 -8.57 -8.72
C ASP A 112 6.27 -8.90 -10.24
N ARG A 113 6.78 -7.99 -11.07
CA ARG A 113 6.89 -8.25 -12.52
C ARG A 113 7.84 -9.39 -12.87
N GLY A 114 8.76 -9.75 -11.97
CA GLY A 114 9.65 -10.91 -12.09
C GLY A 114 9.04 -12.21 -11.58
N GLY A 115 7.78 -12.18 -11.09
CA GLY A 115 7.07 -13.33 -10.55
C GLY A 115 7.46 -13.71 -9.12
N LYS A 116 8.32 -12.93 -8.45
CA LYS A 116 8.75 -13.18 -7.07
C LYS A 116 7.69 -12.71 -6.08
N ARG A 117 7.59 -13.41 -4.96
CA ARG A 117 6.76 -13.02 -3.81
C ARG A 117 7.55 -12.18 -2.80
N PRO A 118 6.86 -11.48 -1.86
CA PRO A 118 7.54 -10.70 -0.83
C PRO A 118 8.56 -11.50 -0.01
N ASP A 119 8.22 -12.73 0.37
CA ASP A 119 9.10 -13.64 1.13
C ASP A 119 10.35 -14.13 0.37
N GLN A 120 10.40 -13.88 -0.93
CA GLN A 120 11.51 -14.26 -1.82
C GLN A 120 12.46 -13.09 -2.13
N MET A 121 12.25 -11.92 -1.50
CA MET A 121 13.12 -10.78 -1.71
C MET A 121 14.53 -11.06 -1.15
N ILE A 122 15.53 -10.61 -1.89
CA ILE A 122 16.91 -10.65 -1.42
C ILE A 122 17.04 -9.59 -0.34
N ARG A 123 17.60 -9.98 0.79
CA ARG A 123 17.81 -9.10 1.92
C ARG A 123 18.81 -8.01 1.61
N ALA A 124 18.40 -6.74 1.76
CA ALA A 124 19.33 -5.63 1.85
C ALA A 124 19.67 -5.37 3.33
N PRO A 125 20.89 -4.96 3.67
CA PRO A 125 21.18 -4.48 5.01
C PRO A 125 20.30 -3.25 5.30
N PRO A 126 19.89 -3.03 6.56
CA PRO A 126 19.19 -1.82 6.95
C PRO A 126 20.00 -0.59 6.52
N MET A 127 19.34 0.39 5.90
CA MET A 127 19.99 1.66 5.67
C MET A 127 20.18 2.36 7.02
N THR A 128 21.42 2.42 7.48
CA THR A 128 21.77 3.30 8.58
C THR A 128 21.95 4.69 7.99
N PHE A 129 21.05 5.61 8.31
CA PHE A 129 21.29 7.02 8.07
C PHE A 129 22.32 7.47 9.12
N GLU A 130 23.60 7.44 8.76
CA GLU A 130 24.54 8.28 9.46
C GLU A 130 24.18 9.71 9.08
N ALA A 131 23.64 10.47 10.05
CA ALA A 131 23.51 11.89 9.87
C ALA A 131 24.89 12.41 9.41
N PRO A 132 24.97 13.23 8.35
CA PRO A 132 26.24 13.81 7.96
C PRO A 132 26.85 14.40 9.24
N PRO A 133 28.18 14.26 9.45
CA PRO A 133 28.81 14.91 10.58
C PRO A 133 28.30 16.34 10.58
N ALA A 134 27.86 16.81 11.74
CA ALA A 134 27.52 18.20 11.88
C ALA A 134 28.76 18.96 11.41
N ASP A 135 28.67 19.46 10.19
CA ASP A 135 29.75 20.26 9.64
C ASP A 135 29.97 21.33 10.67
N ASP A 136 31.16 21.33 11.29
CA ASP A 136 31.62 22.42 12.08
C ASP A 136 31.30 23.65 11.24
N GLU A 137 30.46 24.53 11.78
CA GLU A 137 30.02 25.73 11.11
C GLU A 137 31.26 26.47 10.61
N GLU A 138 31.75 26.12 9.41
CA GLU A 138 32.67 26.95 8.70
C GLU A 138 31.85 28.21 8.36
N GLU A 139 32.03 29.19 9.24
CA GLU A 139 31.58 30.56 9.04
C GLU A 139 32.19 31.02 7.72
N TYR A 140 31.42 30.83 6.63
CA TYR A 140 31.73 31.46 5.35
C TYR A 140 31.57 32.94 5.54
N GLU A 141 32.69 33.58 5.93
CA GLU A 141 32.85 35.02 5.85
C GLU A 141 32.62 35.39 4.39
N TYR A 142 31.41 35.85 4.07
CA TYR A 142 31.13 36.53 2.82
C TYR A 142 32.01 37.77 2.78
N GLY A 143 33.17 37.63 2.17
CA GLY A 143 33.98 38.78 1.78
C GLY A 143 33.16 39.64 0.85
N ALA A 144 32.72 40.77 1.36
CA ALA A 144 32.19 41.86 0.56
C ALA A 144 33.38 42.45 -0.21
N ASP A 145 33.67 41.82 -1.35
CA ASP A 145 34.56 42.48 -2.31
C ASP A 145 33.71 43.32 -3.25
N ASP A 146 33.86 44.60 -2.99
CA ASP A 146 33.37 45.74 -3.78
C ASP A 146 33.85 45.64 -5.25
N ASP A 147 32.96 46.10 -6.13
CA ASP A 147 33.23 46.76 -7.39
C ASP A 147 34.09 46.02 -8.42
N ASP A 148 33.43 45.49 -9.45
CA ASP A 148 33.90 45.75 -10.81
C ASP A 148 32.75 45.64 -11.83
N ASP A 149 32.43 46.82 -12.36
CA ASP A 149 31.63 47.06 -13.57
C ASP A 149 32.22 46.32 -14.78
N ASP A 150 31.74 45.14 -15.12
CA ASP A 150 32.00 44.54 -16.40
C ASP A 150 30.75 44.52 -17.29
N VAL A 151 30.79 45.50 -18.18
CA VAL A 151 29.94 45.73 -19.33
C VAL A 151 29.86 44.46 -20.17
N TYR A 152 28.71 43.77 -20.15
CA TYR A 152 28.41 42.69 -21.07
C TYR A 152 28.19 43.23 -22.47
N VAL A 153 29.23 43.15 -23.30
CA VAL A 153 29.14 43.38 -24.75
C VAL A 153 28.53 42.13 -25.37
N THR A 154 27.25 42.22 -25.74
CA THR A 154 26.57 41.24 -26.57
C THR A 154 27.17 41.21 -27.97
N LYS A 155 27.99 40.22 -28.29
CA LYS A 155 28.34 39.92 -29.71
C LYS A 155 27.17 39.18 -30.35
N SER A 156 26.40 39.91 -31.15
CA SER A 156 25.49 39.33 -32.13
C SER A 156 26.30 38.64 -33.22
N SER A 157 26.12 37.33 -33.36
CA SER A 157 26.61 36.61 -34.56
C SER A 157 25.62 36.82 -35.70
N PRO A 158 26.11 37.19 -36.87
CA PRO A 158 25.31 37.17 -38.09
C PRO A 158 25.22 35.76 -38.64
N HIS A 159 24.02 35.22 -38.75
CA HIS A 159 23.75 34.10 -39.62
C HIS A 159 23.63 34.67 -41.04
N ASP A 160 24.66 34.42 -41.83
CA ASP A 160 24.61 34.62 -43.26
C ASP A 160 23.88 33.47 -43.95
N GLU A 161 23.02 33.89 -44.81
CA GLU A 161 22.29 33.12 -45.83
C GLU A 161 23.23 32.35 -46.74
N MET A 162 22.85 31.09 -47.02
CA MET A 162 22.82 30.49 -48.39
C MET A 162 22.04 29.17 -48.36
#